data_f9ffb65931cfdda68c9cf33ebb24bc13
#
_entry.id   f9ffb65931cfdda68c9cf33ebb24bc13
#
_cell.length_a   1.000
_cell.length_b   1.000
_cell.length_c   1.000
_cell.angle_alpha   90.00
_cell.angle_beta   90.00
_cell.angle_gamma   90.00
#
_symmetry.space_group_name_H-M   'P 1'
#
loop_
_entity.id
_entity.type
_entity.pdbx_description
1 polymer ?
#
loop_
_entity_poly.entity_id
_entity_poly.type
_entity_poly.pdbx_seq_one_letter_code
_entity_poly.pdbx_strand_id
1 'polypeptide(L)'
;MTVPDYQSLMLPLLTFAGTRQGEITTNQAVEVLAQELGLSEEDLREMLPSGTQSTFGNRVGWAATYMKKAGLLEPTRRGYYQITERGQELLAQHPPA
;
A
#
# COMPACT_ATOMS: atom_id res chain seq x y z
N MET A 1 2.50 18.89 6.10
CA MET A 1 3.22 17.64 5.84
C MET A 1 2.84 17.11 4.46
N THR A 2 3.80 16.64 3.71
CA THR A 2 3.51 16.14 2.37
C THR A 2 3.12 14.66 2.42
N VAL A 3 2.25 14.27 1.50
CA VAL A 3 1.86 12.88 1.34
C VAL A 3 3.07 12.09 0.84
N PRO A 4 3.40 10.93 1.42
CA PRO A 4 4.54 10.13 0.95
C PRO A 4 4.35 9.69 -0.50
N ASP A 5 5.47 9.49 -1.20
CA ASP A 5 5.41 8.98 -2.56
C ASP A 5 5.17 7.45 -2.55
N TYR A 6 4.92 6.89 -3.76
CA TYR A 6 4.60 5.46 -3.84
C TYR A 6 5.78 4.57 -3.41
N GLN A 7 7.01 5.02 -3.61
CA GLN A 7 8.19 4.22 -3.23
C GLN A 7 8.28 4.09 -1.71
N SER A 8 7.99 5.17 -1.00
CA SER A 8 8.00 5.16 0.46
C SER A 8 6.88 4.29 1.03
N LEU A 9 5.83 4.04 0.24
CA LEU A 9 4.68 3.25 0.68
C LEU A 9 4.82 1.76 0.37
N MET A 10 5.80 1.37 -0.44
CA MET A 10 5.90 -0.02 -0.88
C MET A 10 6.14 -0.98 0.27
N LEU A 11 7.16 -0.73 1.09
CA LEU A 11 7.44 -1.63 2.21
C LEU A 11 6.33 -1.64 3.27
N PRO A 12 5.78 -0.49 3.69
CA PRO A 12 4.63 -0.51 4.58
C PRO A 12 3.43 -1.28 4.03
N LEU A 13 3.14 -1.15 2.74
CA LEU A 13 2.04 -1.88 2.12
C LEU A 13 2.31 -3.38 2.12
N LEU A 14 3.53 -3.79 1.77
CA LEU A 14 3.89 -5.20 1.78
C LEU A 14 3.82 -5.79 3.19
N THR A 15 4.28 -5.02 4.18
CA THR A 15 4.20 -5.43 5.59
C THR A 15 2.74 -5.66 6.00
N PHE A 16 1.85 -4.75 5.63
CA PHE A 16 0.43 -4.91 5.92
C PHE A 16 -0.12 -6.18 5.28
N ALA A 17 0.18 -6.39 4.00
CA ALA A 17 -0.26 -7.58 3.29
C ALA A 17 0.23 -8.86 3.98
N GLY A 18 1.48 -8.84 4.45
CA GLY A 18 2.06 -9.98 5.15
C GLY A 18 1.38 -10.27 6.48
N THR A 19 1.00 -9.23 7.23
CA THR A 19 0.34 -9.43 8.52
C THR A 19 -1.09 -9.95 8.37
N ARG A 20 -1.76 -9.59 7.28
CA ARG A 20 -3.14 -10.04 7.05
C ARG A 20 -3.21 -11.49 6.61
N GLN A 21 -2.20 -11.99 5.92
CA GLN A 21 -2.13 -13.37 5.45
C GLN A 21 -3.35 -13.79 4.62
N GLY A 22 -3.90 -12.86 3.86
CA GLY A 22 -5.06 -13.12 3.01
C GLY A 22 -5.31 -11.96 2.10
N GLU A 23 -6.46 -11.99 1.44
CA GLU A 23 -6.83 -10.93 0.51
C GLU A 23 -6.99 -9.59 1.20
N ILE A 24 -6.48 -8.54 0.56
CA ILE A 24 -6.66 -7.17 1.02
C ILE A 24 -7.10 -6.31 -0.16
N THR A 25 -7.62 -5.13 0.16
CA THR A 25 -7.96 -4.12 -0.85
C THR A 25 -7.11 -2.89 -0.64
N THR A 26 -7.00 -2.06 -1.67
CA THR A 26 -6.29 -0.79 -1.55
C THR A 26 -6.95 0.12 -0.50
N ASN A 27 -8.28 0.09 -0.41
CA ASN A 27 -8.97 0.90 0.60
C ASN A 27 -8.60 0.50 2.03
N GLN A 28 -8.49 -0.80 2.29
CA GLN A 28 -8.03 -1.27 3.60
C GLN A 28 -6.61 -0.82 3.88
N ALA A 29 -5.74 -0.91 2.88
CA ALA A 29 -4.35 -0.48 3.02
C ALA A 29 -4.27 1.03 3.29
N VAL A 30 -5.08 1.82 2.59
CA VAL A 30 -5.11 3.27 2.81
C VAL A 30 -5.43 3.59 4.27
N GLU A 31 -6.46 2.95 4.83
CA GLU A 31 -6.85 3.21 6.21
C GLU A 31 -5.74 2.84 7.20
N VAL A 32 -5.16 1.66 7.03
CA VAL A 32 -4.12 1.20 7.95
C VAL A 32 -2.85 2.04 7.84
N LEU A 33 -2.41 2.30 6.62
CA LEU A 33 -1.18 3.06 6.41
C LEU A 33 -1.34 4.53 6.82
N ALA A 34 -2.52 5.10 6.65
CA ALA A 34 -2.78 6.47 7.11
C ALA A 34 -2.56 6.58 8.62
N GLN A 35 -3.03 5.59 9.37
CA GLN A 35 -2.85 5.57 10.82
C GLN A 35 -1.39 5.35 11.20
N GLU A 36 -0.74 4.37 10.56
CA GLU A 36 0.65 4.06 10.88
C GLU A 36 1.60 5.21 10.58
N LEU A 37 1.32 5.95 9.51
CA LEU A 37 2.18 7.06 9.09
C LEU A 37 1.80 8.37 9.77
N GLY A 38 0.72 8.38 10.56
CA GLY A 38 0.30 9.57 11.28
C GLY A 38 -0.20 10.68 10.38
N LEU A 39 -0.82 10.36 9.25
CA LEU A 39 -1.34 11.37 8.34
C LEU A 39 -2.54 12.08 8.95
N SER A 40 -2.59 13.41 8.78
CA SER A 40 -3.71 14.21 9.26
C SER A 40 -4.90 14.06 8.30
N GLU A 41 -6.08 14.49 8.78
CA GLU A 41 -7.24 14.54 7.89
C GLU A 41 -6.99 15.43 6.69
N GLU A 42 -6.26 16.51 6.89
CA GLU A 42 -5.91 17.42 5.81
C GLU A 42 -5.05 16.73 4.76
N ASP A 43 -4.06 15.93 5.20
CA ASP A 43 -3.23 15.16 4.27
C ASP A 43 -4.08 14.18 3.45
N LEU A 44 -5.06 13.55 4.11
CA LEU A 44 -5.91 12.56 3.45
C LEU A 44 -6.90 13.19 2.48
N ARG A 45 -7.24 14.46 2.68
CA ARG A 45 -8.14 15.19 1.78
C ARG A 45 -7.45 15.75 0.55
N GLU A 46 -6.12 15.76 0.54
CA GLU A 46 -5.40 16.28 -0.61
C GLU A 46 -5.76 15.46 -1.84
N MET A 47 -6.21 16.15 -2.89
CA MET A 47 -6.66 15.50 -4.11
C MET A 47 -5.64 15.69 -5.22
N LEU A 48 -5.62 14.74 -6.17
CA LEU A 48 -4.85 14.92 -7.39
C LEU A 48 -5.40 16.13 -8.17
N PRO A 49 -4.58 16.73 -9.04
CA PRO A 49 -5.05 17.85 -9.87
C PRO A 49 -6.32 17.51 -10.67
N SER A 50 -6.53 16.24 -11.01
CA SER A 50 -7.74 15.81 -11.71
C SER A 50 -8.99 15.91 -10.84
N GLY A 51 -8.83 15.93 -9.50
CA GLY A 51 -9.95 15.99 -8.57
C GLY A 51 -10.77 14.72 -8.45
N THR A 52 -10.31 13.60 -9.03
CA THR A 52 -11.08 12.36 -9.07
C THR A 52 -10.71 11.36 -7.99
N GLN A 53 -9.55 11.52 -7.33
CA GLN A 53 -9.18 10.63 -6.23
C GLN A 53 -8.17 11.33 -5.33
N SER A 54 -8.03 10.83 -4.11
CA SER A 54 -7.07 11.40 -3.17
C SER A 54 -5.64 11.09 -3.63
N THR A 55 -4.74 12.01 -3.33
CA THR A 55 -3.33 11.84 -3.66
C THR A 55 -2.76 10.62 -2.95
N PHE A 56 -3.06 10.45 -1.66
CA PHE A 56 -2.57 9.32 -0.89
C PHE A 56 -3.10 7.99 -1.43
N GLY A 57 -4.40 7.92 -1.69
CA GLY A 57 -5.00 6.71 -2.25
C GLY A 57 -4.39 6.33 -3.60
N ASN A 58 -4.13 7.33 -4.44
CA ASN A 58 -3.48 7.10 -5.73
C ASN A 58 -2.08 6.50 -5.53
N ARG A 59 -1.31 7.05 -4.60
CA ARG A 59 0.06 6.57 -4.37
C ARG A 59 0.10 5.19 -3.77
N VAL A 60 -0.83 4.85 -2.89
CA VAL A 60 -0.96 3.48 -2.38
C VAL A 60 -1.29 2.53 -3.54
N GLY A 61 -2.21 2.93 -4.41
CA GLY A 61 -2.57 2.13 -5.59
C GLY A 61 -1.38 1.89 -6.52
N TRP A 62 -0.55 2.92 -6.76
CA TRP A 62 0.65 2.75 -7.58
C TRP A 62 1.67 1.84 -6.91
N ALA A 63 1.84 1.94 -5.58
CA ALA A 63 2.71 1.03 -4.86
C ALA A 63 2.26 -0.41 -5.06
N ALA A 64 0.96 -0.67 -4.94
CA ALA A 64 0.41 -2.01 -5.17
C ALA A 64 0.66 -2.48 -6.60
N THR A 65 0.49 -1.60 -7.59
CA THR A 65 0.70 -1.94 -8.98
C THR A 65 2.14 -2.37 -9.25
N TYR A 66 3.10 -1.61 -8.75
CA TYR A 66 4.51 -1.95 -8.93
C TYR A 66 4.87 -3.23 -8.21
N MET A 67 4.29 -3.47 -7.03
CA MET A 67 4.58 -4.70 -6.29
C MET A 67 3.97 -5.92 -6.97
N LYS A 68 2.83 -5.78 -7.63
CA LYS A 68 2.26 -6.85 -8.46
C LYS A 68 3.19 -7.17 -9.64
N LYS A 69 3.73 -6.14 -10.29
CA LYS A 69 4.67 -6.33 -11.39
C LYS A 69 5.95 -7.00 -10.94
N ALA A 70 6.39 -6.73 -9.71
CA ALA A 70 7.59 -7.33 -9.15
C ALA A 70 7.36 -8.74 -8.60
N GLY A 71 6.13 -9.22 -8.62
CA GLY A 71 5.81 -10.55 -8.11
C GLY A 71 5.72 -10.64 -6.60
N LEU A 72 5.58 -9.50 -5.91
CA LEU A 72 5.49 -9.46 -4.45
C LEU A 72 4.06 -9.52 -3.96
N LEU A 73 3.12 -9.06 -4.77
CA LEU A 73 1.69 -9.17 -4.56
C LEU A 73 1.08 -9.84 -5.78
N GLU A 74 -0.05 -10.52 -5.59
CA GLU A 74 -0.77 -11.13 -6.71
C GLU A 74 -2.26 -10.82 -6.60
N PRO A 75 -2.93 -10.53 -7.74
CA PRO A 75 -4.37 -10.35 -7.71
C PRO A 75 -5.06 -11.68 -7.46
N THR A 76 -6.10 -11.67 -6.63
CA THR A 76 -6.87 -12.87 -6.32
C THR A 76 -8.25 -12.82 -6.98
N ARG A 77 -8.88 -11.65 -6.92
CA ARG A 77 -10.15 -11.39 -7.60
C ARG A 77 -10.25 -9.89 -7.79
N ARG A 78 -11.25 -9.44 -8.52
CA ARG A 78 -11.37 -8.04 -8.86
C ARG A 78 -11.32 -7.15 -7.60
N GLY A 79 -10.34 -6.25 -7.56
CA GLY A 79 -10.16 -5.32 -6.46
C GLY A 79 -9.45 -5.89 -5.24
N TYR A 80 -9.07 -7.17 -5.26
CA TYR A 80 -8.39 -7.83 -4.14
C TYR A 80 -7.04 -8.35 -4.59
N TYR A 81 -6.10 -8.42 -3.66
CA TYR A 81 -4.78 -9.01 -3.89
C TYR A 81 -4.21 -9.50 -2.56
N GLN A 82 -3.15 -10.28 -2.64
CA GLN A 82 -2.51 -10.84 -1.46
C GLN A 82 -1.00 -10.93 -1.67
N ILE A 83 -0.27 -11.09 -0.56
CA ILE A 83 1.18 -11.25 -0.61
C ILE A 83 1.52 -12.61 -1.22
N THR A 84 2.60 -12.64 -2.01
CA THR A 84 3.12 -13.87 -2.59
C THR A 84 4.19 -14.46 -1.69
N GLU A 85 4.61 -15.69 -1.98
CA GLU A 85 5.74 -16.29 -1.30
C GLU A 85 6.99 -15.42 -1.44
N ARG A 86 7.21 -14.88 -2.64
CA ARG A 86 8.33 -13.98 -2.89
C ARG A 86 8.24 -12.71 -2.02
N GLY A 87 7.03 -12.19 -1.85
CA GLY A 87 6.82 -11.04 -0.97
C GLY A 87 7.14 -11.37 0.48
N GLN A 88 6.76 -12.55 0.94
CA GLN A 88 7.07 -12.99 2.30
C GLN A 88 8.57 -13.16 2.51
N GLU A 89 9.26 -13.71 1.52
CA GLU A 89 10.72 -13.84 1.57
C GLU A 89 11.41 -12.47 1.68
N LEU A 90 10.91 -11.52 0.91
CA LEU A 90 11.46 -10.17 0.98
C LEU A 90 11.28 -9.55 2.36
N LEU A 91 10.11 -9.71 2.96
CA LEU A 91 9.87 -9.22 4.32
C LEU A 91 10.79 -9.87 5.34
N ALA A 92 11.09 -11.14 5.16
CA ALA A 92 11.99 -11.86 6.06
C ALA A 92 13.41 -11.30 5.99
N GLN A 93 13.81 -10.78 4.83
CA GLN A 93 15.12 -10.16 4.63
C GLN A 93 15.17 -8.72 5.15
N HIS A 94 14.02 -8.11 5.39
CA HIS A 94 13.91 -6.72 5.85
C HIS A 94 13.00 -6.65 7.06
N PRO A 95 13.40 -7.33 8.19
CA PRO A 95 12.56 -7.30 9.38
C PRO A 95 12.48 -5.86 9.92
N PRO A 96 11.36 -5.51 10.56
CA PRO A 96 11.25 -4.19 11.18
C PRO A 96 12.33 -4.05 12.25
N ALA A 97 12.91 -2.87 12.29
CA ALA A 97 13.98 -2.56 13.23
C ALA A 97 13.47 -2.50 14.66
#